data_d65eaab24285446932a14dcd1eb62cc0
#
_entry.id   d65eaab24285446932a14dcd1eb62cc0
#
_cell.length_a   1.000
_cell.length_b   1.000
_cell.length_c   1.000
_cell.angle_alpha   90.00
_cell.angle_beta   90.00
_cell.angle_gamma   90.00
#
_symmetry.space_group_name_H-M   'P 1'
#
loop_
_entity.id
_entity.type
_entity.pdbx_description
1 polymer ?
#
loop_
_entity_poly.entity_id
_entity_poly.type
_entity_poly.pdbx_seq_one_letter_code
_entity_poly.pdbx_strand_id
1 'polypeptide(L)'
;RRSSDLESNTNRQIHALDSNFGKAKVRAMAERIAEINPNCQVCQKEEFATPENIADLLEPSLDAVIDATDQVRAKVAITAYCRSNGIRLVTVGAAGGQIDPTRVRVDDLSRTVQDPLLARVRSDLRRHCGFPREAGKRFGISAVFSEEPVRRPRLDDVCTADGLNGLSCAGYGSSVCVTAVFGLVAAAQ
;
A
#
# COMPACT_ATOMS: atom_id res chain seq x y z
N ARG A 1 -6.09 -5.23 -16.32
CA ARG A 1 -4.69 -5.66 -16.56
C ARG A 1 -4.19 -6.42 -15.34
N ARG A 2 -3.58 -7.59 -15.53
CA ARG A 2 -2.96 -8.37 -14.45
C ARG A 2 -1.73 -7.64 -13.90
N SER A 3 -1.52 -7.67 -12.58
CA SER A 3 -0.31 -7.13 -11.96
C SER A 3 0.82 -8.16 -12.13
N SER A 4 1.79 -7.88 -12.98
CA SER A 4 2.97 -8.73 -13.21
C SER A 4 4.24 -8.04 -12.75
N ASP A 5 5.29 -8.83 -12.52
CA ASP A 5 6.61 -8.31 -12.23
C ASP A 5 7.23 -7.66 -13.46
N LEU A 6 7.93 -6.55 -13.20
CA LEU A 6 8.63 -5.75 -14.20
C LEU A 6 10.05 -5.48 -13.72
N GLU A 7 10.98 -5.28 -14.67
CA GLU A 7 12.36 -4.90 -14.39
C GLU A 7 12.46 -3.67 -13.47
N SER A 8 11.59 -2.68 -13.66
CA SER A 8 11.52 -1.48 -12.81
C SER A 8 11.13 -1.75 -11.35
N ASN A 9 10.76 -2.97 -10.99
CA ASN A 9 10.40 -3.36 -9.62
C ASN A 9 11.58 -3.97 -8.84
N THR A 10 12.66 -4.38 -9.53
CA THR A 10 13.81 -5.11 -8.95
C THR A 10 14.50 -4.36 -7.80
N ASN A 11 14.45 -3.04 -7.84
CA ASN A 11 15.09 -2.21 -6.82
C ASN A 11 14.41 -2.25 -5.44
N ARG A 12 13.19 -2.82 -5.32
CA ARG A 12 12.43 -2.78 -4.07
C ARG A 12 11.42 -3.91 -3.84
N GLN A 13 11.08 -4.70 -4.84
CA GLN A 13 10.11 -5.80 -4.72
C GLN A 13 10.85 -7.13 -4.73
N ILE A 14 10.83 -7.84 -3.61
CA ILE A 14 11.65 -9.03 -3.35
C ILE A 14 11.38 -10.20 -4.30
N HIS A 15 10.21 -10.23 -4.93
CA HIS A 15 9.81 -11.25 -5.91
C HIS A 15 10.13 -10.84 -7.36
N ALA A 16 10.54 -9.58 -7.60
CA ALA A 16 10.90 -9.09 -8.91
C ALA A 16 12.31 -9.54 -9.28
N LEU A 17 12.43 -10.80 -9.66
CA LEU A 17 13.64 -11.44 -10.18
C LEU A 17 13.50 -11.66 -11.69
N ASP A 18 14.61 -11.79 -12.40
CA ASP A 18 14.63 -12.00 -13.84
C ASP A 18 13.74 -13.19 -14.28
N SER A 19 13.78 -14.29 -13.53
CA SER A 19 12.94 -15.48 -13.75
C SER A 19 11.43 -15.26 -13.51
N ASN A 20 11.05 -14.14 -12.90
CA ASN A 20 9.66 -13.82 -12.56
C ASN A 20 9.04 -12.71 -13.43
N PHE A 21 9.81 -12.10 -14.35
CA PHE A 21 9.25 -11.06 -15.21
C PHE A 21 8.08 -11.59 -16.05
N GLY A 22 6.98 -10.83 -16.06
CA GLY A 22 5.74 -11.21 -16.69
C GLY A 22 4.87 -12.21 -15.91
N LYS A 23 5.40 -12.82 -14.84
CA LYS A 23 4.61 -13.67 -13.94
C LYS A 23 3.70 -12.81 -13.06
N ALA A 24 2.50 -13.31 -12.75
CA ALA A 24 1.62 -12.64 -11.80
C ALA A 24 2.29 -12.52 -10.42
N LYS A 25 2.27 -11.34 -9.81
CA LYS A 25 2.93 -11.08 -8.51
C LYS A 25 2.43 -11.99 -7.40
N VAL A 26 1.13 -12.26 -7.36
CA VAL A 26 0.53 -13.16 -6.37
C VAL A 26 1.10 -14.58 -6.50
N ARG A 27 1.37 -15.03 -7.72
CA ARG A 27 1.96 -16.35 -7.98
C ARG A 27 3.44 -16.39 -7.59
N ALA A 28 4.22 -15.37 -7.97
CA ALA A 28 5.64 -15.29 -7.62
C ALA A 28 5.83 -15.26 -6.09
N MET A 29 4.97 -14.54 -5.38
CA MET A 29 5.00 -14.52 -3.91
C MET A 29 4.54 -15.83 -3.29
N ALA A 30 3.51 -16.49 -3.83
CA ALA A 30 3.07 -17.78 -3.32
C ALA A 30 4.16 -18.87 -3.44
N GLU A 31 4.84 -18.92 -4.58
CA GLU A 31 5.98 -19.82 -4.80
C GLU A 31 7.09 -19.56 -3.74
N ARG A 32 7.45 -18.29 -3.52
CA ARG A 32 8.44 -17.92 -2.50
C ARG A 32 8.01 -18.29 -1.07
N ILE A 33 6.74 -18.07 -0.73
CA ILE A 33 6.21 -18.43 0.60
C ILE A 33 6.29 -19.94 0.81
N ALA A 34 5.98 -20.74 -0.20
CA ALA A 34 6.07 -22.20 -0.13
C ALA A 34 7.49 -22.70 0.11
N GLU A 35 8.52 -22.01 -0.44
CA GLU A 35 9.92 -22.32 -0.15
C GLU A 35 10.35 -21.96 1.27
N ILE A 36 9.74 -20.92 1.86
CA ILE A 36 10.05 -20.49 3.26
C ILE A 36 9.27 -21.33 4.27
N ASN A 37 7.98 -21.54 4.03
CA ASN A 37 7.10 -22.32 4.90
C ASN A 37 6.12 -23.16 4.06
N PRO A 38 6.46 -24.43 3.80
CA PRO A 38 5.62 -25.34 3.00
C PRO A 38 4.23 -25.58 3.59
N ASN A 39 4.03 -25.34 4.89
CA ASN A 39 2.74 -25.52 5.56
C ASN A 39 1.84 -24.28 5.49
N CYS A 40 2.33 -23.17 4.94
CA CYS A 40 1.54 -21.95 4.79
C CYS A 40 0.50 -22.13 3.68
N GLN A 41 -0.77 -21.98 4.02
CA GLN A 41 -1.86 -21.99 3.02
C GLN A 41 -1.99 -20.61 2.40
N VAL A 42 -1.74 -20.50 1.11
CA VAL A 42 -1.79 -19.24 0.36
C VAL A 42 -2.97 -19.23 -0.59
N CYS A 43 -3.95 -18.36 -0.32
CA CYS A 43 -5.04 -18.07 -1.25
C CYS A 43 -4.66 -16.90 -2.15
N GLN A 44 -4.50 -17.17 -3.46
CA GLN A 44 -4.09 -16.16 -4.43
C GLN A 44 -5.33 -15.51 -5.06
N LYS A 45 -5.44 -14.19 -5.01
CA LYS A 45 -6.46 -13.39 -5.70
C LYS A 45 -5.78 -12.51 -6.73
N GLU A 46 -5.89 -12.88 -8.01
CA GLU A 46 -5.26 -12.15 -9.12
C GLU A 46 -6.19 -11.05 -9.66
N GLU A 47 -6.64 -10.18 -8.78
CA GLU A 47 -7.57 -9.09 -9.06
C GLU A 47 -7.13 -7.79 -8.42
N PHE A 48 -7.52 -6.66 -9.02
CA PHE A 48 -7.38 -5.36 -8.37
C PHE A 48 -8.55 -5.15 -7.40
N ALA A 49 -8.22 -4.69 -6.20
CA ALA A 49 -9.24 -4.33 -5.22
C ALA A 49 -10.01 -3.08 -5.69
N THR A 50 -11.33 -3.18 -5.72
CA THR A 50 -12.25 -2.10 -6.05
C THR A 50 -13.40 -2.07 -5.04
N PRO A 51 -14.16 -0.96 -4.94
CA PRO A 51 -15.34 -0.94 -4.07
C PRO A 51 -16.35 -2.03 -4.38
N GLU A 52 -16.42 -2.46 -5.64
CA GLU A 52 -17.41 -3.43 -6.13
C GLU A 52 -17.06 -4.89 -5.76
N ASN A 53 -15.76 -5.22 -5.65
CA ASN A 53 -15.31 -6.60 -5.39
C ASN A 53 -14.66 -6.81 -4.02
N ILE A 54 -14.58 -5.78 -3.18
CA ILE A 54 -13.85 -5.88 -1.92
C ILE A 54 -14.41 -6.96 -0.98
N ALA A 55 -15.72 -7.18 -0.99
CA ALA A 55 -16.37 -8.20 -0.18
C ALA A 55 -16.04 -9.63 -0.65
N ASP A 56 -15.73 -9.81 -1.94
CA ASP A 56 -15.31 -11.11 -2.51
C ASP A 56 -13.81 -11.37 -2.30
N LEU A 57 -13.03 -10.28 -2.14
CA LEU A 57 -11.59 -10.36 -1.91
C LEU A 57 -11.23 -10.59 -0.44
N LEU A 58 -11.97 -9.96 0.48
CA LEU A 58 -11.71 -10.00 1.92
C LEU A 58 -12.82 -10.75 2.64
N GLU A 59 -12.49 -11.92 3.17
CA GLU A 59 -13.43 -12.68 3.98
C GLU A 59 -13.61 -12.01 5.36
N PRO A 60 -14.84 -11.94 5.91
CA PRO A 60 -15.10 -11.37 7.24
C PRO A 60 -14.38 -12.10 8.38
N SER A 61 -13.94 -13.34 8.14
CA SER A 61 -13.22 -14.19 9.11
C SER A 61 -11.73 -13.88 9.25
N LEU A 62 -11.20 -12.94 8.46
CA LEU A 62 -9.79 -12.55 8.53
C LEU A 62 -9.46 -11.89 9.87
N ASP A 63 -8.38 -12.32 10.52
CA ASP A 63 -7.87 -11.73 11.76
C ASP A 63 -7.32 -10.32 11.53
N ALA A 64 -6.63 -10.11 10.41
CA ALA A 64 -6.02 -8.84 10.07
C ALA A 64 -5.84 -8.67 8.56
N VAL A 65 -5.77 -7.41 8.13
CA VAL A 65 -5.46 -7.00 6.75
C VAL A 65 -4.32 -5.99 6.76
N ILE A 66 -3.32 -6.19 5.90
CA ILE A 66 -2.30 -5.18 5.58
C ILE A 66 -2.60 -4.63 4.20
N ASP A 67 -2.94 -3.35 4.13
CA ASP A 67 -3.21 -2.66 2.86
C ASP A 67 -1.99 -1.85 2.41
N ALA A 68 -1.24 -2.38 1.47
CA ALA A 68 -0.11 -1.72 0.81
C ALA A 68 -0.44 -1.29 -0.64
N THR A 69 -1.71 -1.13 -0.99
CA THR A 69 -2.12 -0.63 -2.31
C THR A 69 -1.75 0.85 -2.46
N ASP A 70 -1.61 1.31 -3.69
CA ASP A 70 -1.26 2.70 -4.02
C ASP A 70 -2.45 3.51 -4.59
N GLN A 71 -3.61 2.90 -4.67
CA GLN A 71 -4.82 3.52 -5.22
C GLN A 71 -5.76 4.00 -4.12
N VAL A 72 -6.11 5.29 -4.15
CA VAL A 72 -7.03 5.91 -3.18
C VAL A 72 -8.35 5.15 -3.08
N ARG A 73 -8.97 4.81 -4.22
CA ARG A 73 -10.27 4.10 -4.23
C ARG A 73 -10.19 2.74 -3.55
N ALA A 74 -9.15 1.97 -3.84
CA ALA A 74 -8.91 0.67 -3.21
C ALA A 74 -8.72 0.82 -1.69
N LYS A 75 -7.83 1.74 -1.25
CA LYS A 75 -7.60 2.00 0.17
C LYS A 75 -8.87 2.42 0.92
N VAL A 76 -9.67 3.28 0.33
CA VAL A 76 -10.95 3.71 0.92
C VAL A 76 -11.91 2.53 1.06
N ALA A 77 -12.05 1.69 0.02
CA ALA A 77 -12.90 0.51 0.05
C ALA A 77 -12.45 -0.51 1.10
N ILE A 78 -11.16 -0.86 1.12
CA ILE A 78 -10.56 -1.76 2.10
C ILE A 78 -10.80 -1.22 3.53
N THR A 79 -10.50 0.06 3.75
CA THR A 79 -10.64 0.69 5.07
C THR A 79 -12.10 0.69 5.56
N ALA A 80 -13.03 1.06 4.69
CA ALA A 80 -14.46 1.06 5.02
C ALA A 80 -14.97 -0.35 5.31
N TYR A 81 -14.59 -1.33 4.49
CA TYR A 81 -14.98 -2.73 4.65
C TYR A 81 -14.43 -3.33 5.96
N CYS A 82 -13.13 -3.18 6.23
CA CYS A 82 -12.52 -3.70 7.44
C CYS A 82 -13.16 -3.09 8.70
N ARG A 83 -13.41 -1.76 8.69
CA ARG A 83 -14.10 -1.11 9.80
C ARG A 83 -15.51 -1.65 10.03
N SER A 84 -16.29 -1.85 8.96
CA SER A 84 -17.66 -2.34 9.06
C SER A 84 -17.75 -3.78 9.55
N ASN A 85 -16.74 -4.59 9.28
CA ASN A 85 -16.68 -6.00 9.68
C ASN A 85 -15.81 -6.25 10.94
N GLY A 86 -15.28 -5.21 11.58
CA GLY A 86 -14.45 -5.36 12.77
C GLY A 86 -13.07 -6.00 12.50
N ILE A 87 -12.62 -6.04 11.26
CA ILE A 87 -11.33 -6.62 10.87
C ILE A 87 -10.22 -5.64 11.20
N ARG A 88 -9.15 -6.11 11.86
CA ARG A 88 -7.97 -5.30 12.14
C ARG A 88 -7.29 -4.88 10.83
N LEU A 89 -7.05 -3.58 10.66
CA LEU A 89 -6.41 -3.05 9.46
C LEU A 89 -5.16 -2.25 9.80
N VAL A 90 -4.08 -2.55 9.08
CA VAL A 90 -2.89 -1.70 8.98
C VAL A 90 -2.80 -1.17 7.55
N THR A 91 -2.96 0.14 7.35
CA THR A 91 -2.78 0.75 6.04
C THR A 91 -1.39 1.35 5.90
N VAL A 92 -0.79 1.20 4.72
CA VAL A 92 0.57 1.67 4.44
C VAL A 92 0.51 2.85 3.47
N GLY A 93 1.23 3.91 3.79
CA GLY A 93 1.34 5.11 2.96
C GLY A 93 2.22 4.94 1.72
N ALA A 94 2.42 6.04 1.02
CA ALA A 94 3.29 6.11 -0.15
C ALA A 94 4.74 6.35 0.26
N ALA A 95 5.68 5.55 -0.30
CA ALA A 95 7.12 5.70 -0.04
C ALA A 95 7.87 6.45 -1.16
N GLY A 96 7.15 6.92 -2.18
CA GLY A 96 7.75 7.62 -3.31
C GLY A 96 8.37 8.97 -2.91
N GLY A 97 9.60 9.24 -3.37
CA GLY A 97 10.33 10.47 -3.07
C GLY A 97 10.87 10.56 -1.64
N GLN A 98 10.95 9.45 -0.92
CA GLN A 98 11.49 9.34 0.44
C GLN A 98 12.69 8.40 0.47
N ILE A 99 13.68 8.68 1.30
CA ILE A 99 14.95 7.93 1.38
C ILE A 99 15.41 7.65 2.82
N ASP A 100 14.84 8.32 3.82
CA ASP A 100 15.22 8.18 5.22
C ASP A 100 14.30 7.21 5.97
N PRO A 101 14.75 5.96 6.22
CA PRO A 101 13.95 4.95 6.93
C PRO A 101 13.73 5.29 8.40
N THR A 102 14.55 6.15 9.01
CA THR A 102 14.44 6.52 10.44
C THR A 102 13.23 7.42 10.71
N ARG A 103 12.62 7.97 9.67
CA ARG A 103 11.44 8.83 9.74
C ARG A 103 10.12 8.06 9.57
N VAL A 104 10.19 6.74 9.48
CA VAL A 104 8.99 5.89 9.47
C VAL A 104 8.30 5.93 10.83
N ARG A 105 6.98 6.08 10.81
CA ARG A 105 6.11 6.18 12.00
C ARG A 105 4.89 5.32 11.85
N VAL A 106 4.32 4.99 13.01
CA VAL A 106 3.00 4.39 13.14
C VAL A 106 2.13 5.32 13.95
N ASP A 107 0.99 5.69 13.44
CA ASP A 107 -0.07 6.41 14.20
C ASP A 107 -1.43 6.08 13.58
N ASP A 108 -2.49 6.61 14.20
CA ASP A 108 -3.83 6.55 13.63
C ASP A 108 -3.88 7.25 12.27
N LEU A 109 -4.58 6.66 11.31
CA LEU A 109 -4.71 7.21 9.95
C LEU A 109 -5.18 8.68 9.97
N SER A 110 -5.99 9.10 10.96
CA SER A 110 -6.45 10.49 11.08
C SER A 110 -5.33 11.49 11.34
N ARG A 111 -4.17 11.03 11.83
CA ARG A 111 -3.03 11.86 12.28
C ARG A 111 -1.83 11.83 11.35
N THR A 112 -1.87 11.01 10.29
CA THR A 112 -0.73 10.90 9.37
C THR A 112 -0.41 12.24 8.71
N VAL A 113 0.88 12.50 8.50
CA VAL A 113 1.41 13.75 7.90
C VAL A 113 2.34 13.41 6.73
N GLN A 114 2.69 14.39 5.93
CA GLN A 114 3.66 14.29 4.81
C GLN A 114 3.37 13.20 3.76
N ASP A 115 2.15 12.66 3.75
CA ASP A 115 1.72 11.61 2.84
C ASP A 115 0.49 12.05 2.03
N PRO A 116 0.66 12.44 0.76
CA PRO A 116 -0.43 12.88 -0.10
C PRO A 116 -1.48 11.79 -0.38
N LEU A 117 -1.06 10.50 -0.46
CA LEU A 117 -1.97 9.38 -0.67
C LEU A 117 -2.92 9.22 0.52
N LEU A 118 -2.36 9.11 1.73
CA LEU A 118 -3.15 8.99 2.95
C LEU A 118 -3.99 10.25 3.24
N ALA A 119 -3.50 11.44 2.89
CA ALA A 119 -4.28 12.67 3.02
C ALA A 119 -5.56 12.60 2.16
N ARG A 120 -5.47 12.07 0.94
CA ARG A 120 -6.60 11.88 0.06
C ARG A 120 -7.56 10.81 0.57
N VAL A 121 -7.01 9.69 1.03
CA VAL A 121 -7.79 8.62 1.68
C VAL A 121 -8.59 9.16 2.87
N ARG A 122 -7.95 9.92 3.78
CA ARG A 122 -8.64 10.56 4.91
C ARG A 122 -9.79 11.48 4.48
N SER A 123 -9.54 12.27 3.43
CA SER A 123 -10.57 13.17 2.89
C SER A 123 -11.80 12.40 2.42
N ASP A 124 -11.57 11.33 1.63
CA ASP A 124 -12.65 10.55 1.05
C ASP A 124 -13.39 9.71 2.10
N LEU A 125 -12.68 9.15 3.08
CA LEU A 125 -13.29 8.45 4.22
C LEU A 125 -14.22 9.37 5.04
N ARG A 126 -13.80 10.63 5.29
CA ARG A 126 -14.64 11.62 5.97
C ARG A 126 -15.84 12.05 5.13
N ARG A 127 -15.66 12.12 3.81
CA ARG A 127 -16.70 12.62 2.90
C ARG A 127 -17.76 11.57 2.60
N HIS A 128 -17.34 10.31 2.42
CA HIS A 128 -18.19 9.27 1.84
C HIS A 128 -18.46 8.08 2.76
N CYS A 129 -17.63 7.84 3.79
CA CYS A 129 -17.70 6.63 4.62
C CYS A 129 -18.01 6.89 6.10
N GLY A 130 -18.50 8.07 6.45
CA GLY A 130 -18.93 8.39 7.82
C GLY A 130 -17.80 8.42 8.87
N PHE A 131 -16.56 8.59 8.47
CA PHE A 131 -15.45 8.76 9.41
C PHE A 131 -15.49 10.14 10.09
N PRO A 132 -14.98 10.25 11.34
CA PRO A 132 -15.03 11.47 12.10
C PRO A 132 -14.44 12.67 11.36
N ARG A 133 -15.15 13.81 11.38
CA ARG A 133 -14.70 15.08 10.79
C ARG A 133 -14.04 16.01 11.81
N GLU A 134 -14.31 15.79 13.08
CA GLU A 134 -13.79 16.63 14.15
C GLU A 134 -12.26 16.49 14.26
N ALA A 135 -11.58 17.63 14.45
CA ALA A 135 -10.14 17.64 14.64
C ALA A 135 -9.75 16.83 15.90
N GLY A 136 -8.71 16.01 15.77
CA GLY A 136 -8.21 15.19 16.87
C GLY A 136 -8.94 13.86 17.09
N LYS A 137 -10.12 13.65 16.52
CA LYS A 137 -10.84 12.38 16.67
C LYS A 137 -10.20 11.28 15.82
N ARG A 138 -9.87 10.15 16.44
CA ARG A 138 -9.21 9.03 15.82
C ARG A 138 -10.15 8.25 14.90
N PHE A 139 -9.60 7.66 13.85
CA PHE A 139 -10.29 6.72 12.96
C PHE A 139 -10.32 5.29 13.52
N GLY A 140 -9.36 4.96 14.41
CA GLY A 140 -9.15 3.60 14.89
C GLY A 140 -8.47 2.70 13.87
N ILE A 141 -7.77 3.27 12.90
CA ILE A 141 -7.04 2.54 11.84
C ILE A 141 -5.56 2.83 11.99
N SER A 142 -4.75 1.78 12.16
CA SER A 142 -3.29 1.90 12.20
C SER A 142 -2.74 2.23 10.82
N ALA A 143 -1.85 3.23 10.74
CA ALA A 143 -1.21 3.63 9.49
C ALA A 143 0.32 3.69 9.65
N VAL A 144 1.04 3.09 8.69
CA VAL A 144 2.49 3.20 8.57
C VAL A 144 2.80 4.23 7.50
N PHE A 145 3.57 5.24 7.84
CA PHE A 145 3.91 6.36 6.94
C PHE A 145 5.27 6.95 7.29
N SER A 146 5.80 7.84 6.47
CA SER A 146 7.02 8.59 6.80
C SER A 146 6.71 10.06 7.06
N GLU A 147 7.39 10.64 8.05
CA GLU A 147 7.39 12.09 8.31
C GLU A 147 8.37 12.84 7.39
N GLU A 148 9.07 12.13 6.51
CA GLU A 148 9.95 12.77 5.53
C GLU A 148 9.12 13.50 4.47
N PRO A 149 9.40 14.81 4.22
CA PRO A 149 8.78 15.51 3.12
C PRO A 149 9.09 14.84 1.78
N VAL A 150 8.07 14.68 0.94
CA VAL A 150 8.25 14.08 -0.39
C VAL A 150 9.17 14.97 -1.24
N ARG A 151 10.27 14.41 -1.71
CA ARG A 151 11.20 15.08 -2.64
C ARG A 151 10.62 15.03 -4.04
N ARG A 152 10.35 16.19 -4.60
CA ARG A 152 9.86 16.27 -5.99
C ARG A 152 11.02 15.97 -6.96
N PRO A 153 10.77 15.26 -8.08
CA PRO A 153 11.75 15.10 -9.14
C PRO A 153 12.20 16.48 -9.64
N ARG A 154 13.48 16.61 -10.00
CA ARG A 154 13.92 17.80 -10.73
C ARG A 154 13.31 17.77 -12.12
N LEU A 155 12.99 18.96 -12.66
CA LEU A 155 12.37 19.08 -13.99
C LEU A 155 13.24 18.47 -15.10
N ASP A 156 14.55 18.37 -14.88
CA ASP A 156 15.51 17.79 -15.81
C ASP A 156 15.50 16.24 -15.82
N ASP A 157 14.90 15.60 -14.81
CA ASP A 157 14.83 14.14 -14.65
C ASP A 157 13.51 13.55 -15.22
N VAL A 158 12.61 14.39 -15.72
CA VAL A 158 11.34 13.95 -16.28
C VAL A 158 11.55 13.49 -17.72
N CYS A 159 11.93 12.22 -17.90
CA CYS A 159 11.71 11.56 -19.18
C CYS A 159 10.20 11.59 -19.46
N THR A 160 9.84 12.13 -20.60
CA THR A 160 8.46 12.21 -21.12
C THR A 160 7.87 10.80 -21.26
N ALA A 161 7.30 10.30 -20.19
CA ALA A 161 6.49 9.07 -20.21
C ALA A 161 5.02 9.49 -20.29
N ASP A 162 4.49 9.48 -21.50
CA ASP A 162 3.07 9.64 -21.76
C ASP A 162 2.26 8.60 -20.94
N GLY A 163 1.35 9.10 -20.13
CA GLY A 163 0.12 8.38 -19.82
C GLY A 163 0.07 7.51 -18.56
N LEU A 164 0.83 7.76 -17.48
CA LEU A 164 0.66 7.01 -16.22
C LEU A 164 -0.03 7.86 -15.13
N ASN A 165 -1.35 7.71 -15.05
CA ASN A 165 -2.20 8.31 -14.02
C ASN A 165 -2.09 7.56 -12.67
N GLY A 166 -1.04 7.82 -11.88
CA GLY A 166 -0.91 7.33 -10.52
C GLY A 166 0.14 8.13 -9.75
N LEU A 167 -0.14 8.45 -8.49
CA LEU A 167 0.80 9.20 -7.62
C LEU A 167 2.13 8.46 -7.40
N SER A 168 2.14 7.14 -7.50
CA SER A 168 3.33 6.28 -7.35
C SER A 168 4.24 6.25 -8.58
N CYS A 169 3.73 6.62 -9.77
CA CYS A 169 4.48 6.59 -11.03
C CYS A 169 4.93 7.96 -11.53
N ALA A 170 4.72 9.02 -10.76
CA ALA A 170 5.04 10.41 -11.14
C ALA A 170 6.56 10.73 -11.09
N GLY A 171 7.43 9.77 -11.38
CA GLY A 171 8.89 10.00 -11.44
C GLY A 171 9.59 10.14 -10.08
N TYR A 172 8.88 9.93 -8.97
CA TYR A 172 9.45 10.12 -7.62
C TYR A 172 10.50 9.07 -7.21
N GLY A 173 10.56 7.93 -7.89
CA GLY A 173 11.38 6.82 -7.44
C GLY A 173 10.99 6.28 -6.05
N SER A 174 11.37 5.05 -5.74
CA SER A 174 11.15 4.46 -4.42
C SER A 174 12.43 3.77 -3.97
N SER A 175 12.84 4.00 -2.73
CA SER A 175 14.00 3.35 -2.11
C SER A 175 13.57 2.11 -1.33
N VAL A 176 14.30 1.00 -1.51
CA VAL A 176 14.10 -0.21 -0.70
C VAL A 176 14.28 0.05 0.79
N CYS A 177 15.17 0.98 1.16
CA CYS A 177 15.41 1.34 2.56
C CYS A 177 14.13 1.82 3.26
N VAL A 178 13.24 2.51 2.55
CA VAL A 178 11.96 2.98 3.10
C VAL A 178 10.88 1.91 2.93
N THR A 179 10.74 1.34 1.72
CA THR A 179 9.65 0.38 1.46
C THR A 179 9.78 -0.90 2.28
N ALA A 180 11.01 -1.41 2.49
CA ALA A 180 11.23 -2.58 3.34
C ALA A 180 10.88 -2.28 4.81
N VAL A 181 11.29 -1.12 5.33
CA VAL A 181 10.93 -0.70 6.69
C VAL A 181 9.42 -0.52 6.84
N PHE A 182 8.73 0.05 5.86
CA PHE A 182 7.27 0.11 5.86
C PHE A 182 6.64 -1.28 6.01
N GLY A 183 7.11 -2.26 5.22
CA GLY A 183 6.62 -3.64 5.29
C GLY A 183 6.89 -4.32 6.63
N LEU A 184 8.11 -4.21 7.15
CA LEU A 184 8.49 -4.79 8.45
C LEU A 184 7.71 -4.16 9.61
N VAL A 185 7.54 -2.84 9.60
CA VAL A 185 6.77 -2.12 10.62
C VAL A 185 5.29 -2.47 10.52
N ALA A 186 4.74 -2.60 9.32
CA ALA A 186 3.34 -3.00 9.13
C ALA A 186 3.09 -4.43 9.63
N ALA A 187 4.03 -5.35 9.39
CA ALA A 187 3.93 -6.73 9.86
C ALA A 187 4.04 -6.86 11.39
N ALA A 188 4.68 -5.90 12.05
CA ALA A 188 4.83 -5.87 13.51
C ALA A 188 3.60 -5.31 14.25
N GLN A 189 2.61 -4.73 13.54
CA GLN A 189 1.38 -4.17 14.14
C GLN A 189 0.33 -5.25 14.35
#